data_ba202a2e1247296711b16321b5a76e56
#
_entry.id   ba202a2e1247296711b16321b5a76e56
#
_cell.length_a   1.000
_cell.length_b   1.000
_cell.length_c   1.000
_cell.angle_alpha   90.00
_cell.angle_beta   90.00
_cell.angle_gamma   90.00
#
_symmetry.space_group_name_H-M   'P 1'
#
loop_
_entity.id
_entity.type
_entity.pdbx_description
1 polymer ?
#
loop_
_entity_poly.entity_id
_entity_poly.type
_entity_poly.pdbx_seq_one_letter_code
_entity_poly.pdbx_strand_id
1 'polypeptide(L)'
;MRGDGGASKLLERVRRRVGEELSMPPRRCEEHYRHELKNLISYGQKADLNLRLAPLLEQDSHARGGCYMIRSLYFDDYWNTAYQEKVDGVLMRKKYRIRIYDYSDRVIKLERKRKRDSWIYKEDASLTHGQFDRILAGDVGFLEHSEEPLCREFYVEYMSNVLRPRVIVDYEREPWILDAGTVRITFDMNVRAAVDGFDVFDRGLPTLPVLEPGKLVMEVKFTEFLPQIVRDILPGK
;
A
#
# COMPACT_ATOMS: atom_id res chain seq x y z
N MET A 1 -11.26 -45.12 9.39
CA MET A 1 -12.05 -43.90 9.56
C MET A 1 -11.73 -43.27 10.90
N ARG A 2 -10.80 -42.35 10.93
CA ARG A 2 -10.55 -41.41 12.05
C ARG A 2 -9.68 -40.31 11.49
N GLY A 3 -10.20 -39.07 11.30
CA GLY A 3 -9.37 -37.96 10.84
C GLY A 3 -10.10 -36.65 10.53
N ASP A 4 -11.31 -36.40 11.07
CA ASP A 4 -12.02 -35.16 10.72
C ASP A 4 -12.28 -34.20 11.90
N GLY A 5 -11.75 -34.51 13.08
CA GLY A 5 -11.97 -33.69 14.29
C GLY A 5 -10.98 -32.55 14.49
N GLY A 6 -9.84 -32.55 13.82
CA GLY A 6 -8.77 -31.58 14.05
C GLY A 6 -9.01 -30.23 13.33
N ALA A 7 -9.39 -30.30 12.08
CA ALA A 7 -9.62 -29.09 11.26
C ALA A 7 -10.85 -28.31 11.74
N SER A 8 -11.92 -28.99 12.13
CA SER A 8 -13.13 -28.36 12.68
C SER A 8 -12.86 -27.60 13.98
N LYS A 9 -12.10 -28.21 14.91
CA LYS A 9 -11.72 -27.57 16.18
C LYS A 9 -10.79 -26.36 15.98
N LEU A 10 -9.92 -26.40 14.98
CA LEU A 10 -9.03 -25.29 14.65
C LEU A 10 -9.84 -24.11 14.09
N LEU A 11 -10.78 -24.36 13.18
CA LEU A 11 -11.68 -23.35 12.61
C LEU A 11 -12.59 -22.71 13.67
N GLU A 12 -13.11 -23.50 14.61
CA GLU A 12 -13.90 -22.96 15.72
C GLU A 12 -13.06 -22.09 16.67
N ARG A 13 -11.81 -22.48 16.96
CA ARG A 13 -10.88 -21.68 17.76
C ARG A 13 -10.54 -20.35 17.08
N VAL A 14 -10.29 -20.37 15.76
CA VAL A 14 -10.01 -19.16 14.98
C VAL A 14 -11.25 -18.25 14.96
N ARG A 15 -12.44 -18.78 14.69
CA ARG A 15 -13.70 -18.00 14.70
C ARG A 15 -14.01 -17.39 16.07
N ARG A 16 -13.78 -18.11 17.17
CA ARG A 16 -14.00 -17.60 18.52
C ARG A 16 -13.03 -16.49 18.88
N ARG A 17 -11.71 -16.62 18.55
CA ARG A 17 -10.72 -15.59 18.78
C ARG A 17 -10.97 -14.34 17.94
N VAL A 18 -11.32 -14.49 16.67
CA VAL A 18 -11.70 -13.35 15.80
C VAL A 18 -12.95 -12.64 16.35
N GLY A 19 -13.92 -13.37 16.87
CA GLY A 19 -15.10 -12.80 17.54
C GLY A 19 -14.76 -12.04 18.82
N GLU A 20 -13.80 -12.54 19.61
CA GLU A 20 -13.32 -11.89 20.84
C GLU A 20 -12.49 -10.64 20.55
N GLU A 21 -11.64 -10.64 19.50
CA GLU A 21 -10.90 -9.45 19.05
C GLU A 21 -11.81 -8.37 18.43
N LEU A 22 -12.89 -8.77 17.76
CA LEU A 22 -13.89 -7.84 17.23
C LEU A 22 -14.78 -7.23 18.33
N SER A 23 -14.88 -7.86 19.50
CA SER A 23 -15.65 -7.36 20.65
C SER A 23 -14.83 -6.52 21.63
N MET A 24 -13.50 -6.47 21.48
CA MET A 24 -12.68 -5.54 22.25
C MET A 24 -12.93 -4.10 21.78
N PRO A 25 -13.19 -3.14 22.70
CA PRO A 25 -13.22 -1.75 22.32
C PRO A 25 -11.85 -1.41 21.70
N PRO A 26 -11.79 -0.71 20.56
CA PRO A 26 -10.54 -0.40 19.91
C PRO A 26 -9.64 0.32 20.92
N ARG A 27 -8.45 -0.22 21.18
CA ARG A 27 -7.38 0.56 21.80
C ARG A 27 -7.29 1.81 20.92
N ARG A 28 -7.50 2.98 21.52
CA ARG A 28 -7.35 4.28 20.85
C ARG A 28 -5.89 4.45 20.41
N CYS A 29 -5.49 3.76 19.34
CA CYS A 29 -4.52 4.31 18.43
C CYS A 29 -5.25 5.46 17.75
N GLU A 30 -4.74 6.66 17.82
CA GLU A 30 -5.24 7.78 17.04
C GLU A 30 -5.13 7.37 15.57
N GLU A 31 -6.25 6.90 15.00
CA GLU A 31 -6.33 6.51 13.61
C GLU A 31 -6.26 7.80 12.79
N HIS A 32 -5.07 8.16 12.29
CA HIS A 32 -4.89 9.32 11.42
C HIS A 32 -5.45 9.02 10.03
N TYR A 33 -6.71 9.32 9.84
CA TYR A 33 -7.37 9.27 8.55
C TYR A 33 -6.91 10.41 7.66
N ARG A 34 -6.72 10.12 6.37
CA ARG A 34 -6.27 11.08 5.37
C ARG A 34 -7.19 11.08 4.16
N HIS A 35 -7.30 12.24 3.55
CA HIS A 35 -7.85 12.36 2.20
C HIS A 35 -6.77 12.04 1.17
N GLU A 36 -7.16 11.45 0.06
CA GLU A 36 -6.25 11.09 -1.03
C GLU A 36 -6.96 11.33 -2.36
N LEU A 37 -6.44 12.30 -3.12
CA LEU A 37 -6.90 12.61 -4.46
C LEU A 37 -5.88 12.06 -5.47
N LYS A 38 -6.36 11.43 -6.54
CA LYS A 38 -5.50 10.90 -7.60
C LYS A 38 -5.99 11.39 -8.95
N ASN A 39 -5.07 11.94 -9.72
CA ASN A 39 -5.31 12.43 -11.07
C ASN A 39 -4.27 11.86 -12.02
N LEU A 40 -4.71 11.47 -13.21
CA LEU A 40 -3.82 11.14 -14.30
C LEU A 40 -3.48 12.44 -15.04
N ILE A 41 -2.18 12.77 -15.11
CA ILE A 41 -1.68 14.00 -15.72
C ILE A 41 -0.59 13.69 -16.75
N SER A 42 -0.29 14.66 -17.61
CA SER A 42 0.84 14.58 -18.56
C SER A 42 2.14 15.08 -17.94
N TYR A 43 3.28 14.72 -18.57
CA TYR A 43 4.58 15.28 -18.17
C TYR A 43 4.66 16.80 -18.35
N GLY A 44 3.96 17.37 -19.35
CA GLY A 44 3.85 18.82 -19.50
C GLY A 44 3.13 19.48 -18.32
N GLN A 45 1.99 18.91 -17.89
CA GLN A 45 1.28 19.38 -16.70
C GLN A 45 2.13 19.23 -15.42
N LYS A 46 2.92 18.13 -15.29
CA LYS A 46 3.86 17.97 -14.19
C LYS A 46 4.91 19.10 -14.18
N ALA A 47 5.50 19.43 -15.35
CA ALA A 47 6.50 20.49 -15.45
C ALA A 47 5.94 21.85 -14.99
N ASP A 48 4.74 22.19 -15.44
CA ASP A 48 4.01 23.38 -15.00
C ASP A 48 3.75 23.38 -13.48
N LEU A 49 3.31 22.24 -12.95
CA LEU A 49 3.06 22.09 -11.51
C LEU A 49 4.34 22.26 -10.71
N ASN A 50 5.46 21.66 -11.14
CA ASN A 50 6.74 21.79 -10.45
C ASN A 50 7.19 23.24 -10.33
N LEU A 51 7.00 24.06 -11.39
CA LEU A 51 7.30 25.50 -11.33
C LEU A 51 6.45 26.24 -10.29
N ARG A 52 5.20 25.83 -10.11
CA ARG A 52 4.28 26.46 -9.14
C ARG A 52 4.46 25.92 -7.73
N LEU A 53 4.88 24.66 -7.58
CA LEU A 53 5.08 24.01 -6.28
C LEU A 53 6.41 24.41 -5.65
N ALA A 54 7.49 24.54 -6.42
CA ALA A 54 8.84 24.80 -5.94
C ALA A 54 8.98 26.02 -5.00
N PRO A 55 8.28 27.15 -5.19
CA PRO A 55 8.35 28.27 -4.26
C PRO A 55 7.55 28.07 -2.96
N LEU A 56 6.71 27.04 -2.86
CA LEU A 56 5.74 26.85 -1.78
C LEU A 56 5.94 25.57 -0.98
N LEU A 57 6.43 24.53 -1.62
CA LEU A 57 6.61 23.21 -1.05
C LEU A 57 8.09 22.82 -1.07
N GLU A 58 8.47 21.99 -0.11
CA GLU A 58 9.81 21.39 -0.05
C GLU A 58 9.80 20.00 -0.65
N GLN A 59 10.90 19.59 -1.28
CA GLN A 59 11.09 18.20 -1.65
C GLN A 59 11.39 17.36 -0.41
N ASP A 60 10.82 16.16 -0.34
CA ASP A 60 11.10 15.21 0.74
C ASP A 60 12.61 14.90 0.78
N SER A 61 13.23 15.08 1.94
CA SER A 61 14.67 14.87 2.17
C SER A 61 15.15 13.44 1.85
N HIS A 62 14.22 12.47 1.81
CA HIS A 62 14.50 11.10 1.40
C HIS A 62 14.65 10.94 -0.12
N ALA A 63 14.19 11.92 -0.90
CA ALA A 63 14.29 11.92 -2.36
C ALA A 63 15.66 12.46 -2.81
N ARG A 64 16.73 11.70 -2.57
CA ARG A 64 18.06 12.06 -3.04
C ARG A 64 18.07 12.12 -4.57
N GLY A 65 18.34 13.30 -5.14
CA GLY A 65 18.26 13.53 -6.59
C GLY A 65 16.83 13.77 -7.11
N GLY A 66 15.88 14.10 -6.22
CA GLY A 66 14.52 14.54 -6.58
C GLY A 66 13.49 13.42 -6.64
N CYS A 67 13.89 12.16 -6.78
CA CYS A 67 12.97 11.02 -6.78
C CYS A 67 13.60 9.76 -6.18
N TYR A 68 12.75 8.76 -5.90
CA TYR A 68 13.17 7.42 -5.48
C TYR A 68 12.27 6.35 -6.09
N MET A 69 12.83 5.15 -6.27
CA MET A 69 12.08 4.01 -6.78
C MET A 69 11.23 3.37 -5.69
N ILE A 70 10.00 3.03 -6.01
CA ILE A 70 9.12 2.22 -5.17
C ILE A 70 8.76 0.94 -5.90
N ARG A 71 8.96 -0.19 -5.24
CA ARG A 71 8.48 -1.49 -5.67
C ARG A 71 7.54 -2.07 -4.63
N SER A 72 6.40 -2.56 -5.05
CA SER A 72 5.38 -3.11 -4.15
C SER A 72 4.80 -4.40 -4.69
N LEU A 73 4.89 -5.47 -3.91
CA LEU A 73 4.21 -6.74 -4.14
C LEU A 73 2.81 -6.66 -3.52
N TYR A 74 1.77 -6.74 -4.32
CA TYR A 74 0.38 -6.76 -3.88
C TYR A 74 -0.10 -8.19 -3.67
N PHE A 75 -0.95 -8.35 -2.66
CA PHE A 75 -1.62 -9.59 -2.33
C PHE A 75 -3.12 -9.46 -2.57
N ASP A 76 -3.73 -10.57 -2.96
CA ASP A 76 -5.17 -10.72 -3.07
C ASP A 76 -5.57 -12.15 -2.72
N ASP A 77 -6.84 -12.37 -2.42
CA ASP A 77 -7.37 -13.70 -2.15
C ASP A 77 -7.58 -14.52 -3.44
N TYR A 78 -8.09 -15.73 -3.27
CA TYR A 78 -8.38 -16.61 -4.40
C TYR A 78 -9.34 -15.98 -5.42
N TRP A 79 -10.31 -15.19 -4.95
CA TRP A 79 -11.37 -14.58 -5.76
C TRP A 79 -10.99 -13.20 -6.34
N ASN A 80 -9.82 -12.69 -6.05
CA ASN A 80 -9.37 -11.31 -6.35
C ASN A 80 -10.32 -10.25 -5.75
N THR A 81 -10.76 -10.47 -4.52
CA THR A 81 -11.74 -9.63 -3.82
C THR A 81 -11.28 -8.17 -3.73
N ALA A 82 -10.01 -7.91 -3.37
CA ALA A 82 -9.50 -6.55 -3.26
C ALA A 82 -9.48 -5.81 -4.61
N TYR A 83 -9.29 -6.54 -5.71
CA TYR A 83 -9.39 -5.99 -7.06
C TYR A 83 -10.84 -5.69 -7.42
N GLN A 84 -11.76 -6.65 -7.23
CA GLN A 84 -13.18 -6.49 -7.55
C GLN A 84 -13.82 -5.37 -6.75
N GLU A 85 -13.62 -5.34 -5.43
CA GLU A 85 -14.11 -4.26 -4.55
C GLU A 85 -13.64 -2.87 -5.00
N LYS A 86 -12.42 -2.78 -5.57
CA LYS A 86 -11.93 -1.51 -6.12
C LYS A 86 -12.66 -1.15 -7.41
N VAL A 87 -12.89 -2.11 -8.32
CA VAL A 87 -13.58 -1.88 -9.60
C VAL A 87 -15.03 -1.49 -9.34
N ASP A 88 -15.70 -2.20 -8.45
CA ASP A 88 -17.11 -1.99 -8.08
C ASP A 88 -17.32 -0.74 -7.22
N GLY A 89 -16.24 -0.09 -6.78
CA GLY A 89 -16.32 1.13 -5.97
C GLY A 89 -16.80 0.90 -4.53
N VAL A 90 -16.66 -0.34 -4.00
CA VAL A 90 -17.09 -0.68 -2.63
C VAL A 90 -16.50 0.31 -1.63
N LEU A 91 -17.34 0.85 -0.75
CA LEU A 91 -16.98 1.92 0.19
C LEU A 91 -15.97 1.46 1.25
N MET A 92 -16.12 0.23 1.73
CA MET A 92 -15.23 -0.36 2.72
C MET A 92 -14.39 -1.46 2.09
N ARG A 93 -13.10 -1.21 1.94
CA ARG A 93 -12.18 -2.18 1.34
C ARG A 93 -10.80 -2.12 1.95
N LYS A 94 -10.08 -3.24 1.88
CA LYS A 94 -8.71 -3.34 2.35
C LYS A 94 -7.82 -3.98 1.29
N LYS A 95 -6.52 -3.69 1.36
CA LYS A 95 -5.52 -4.36 0.54
C LYS A 95 -4.20 -4.44 1.26
N TYR A 96 -3.47 -5.50 0.99
CA TYR A 96 -2.16 -5.78 1.55
C TYR A 96 -1.10 -5.68 0.47
N ARG A 97 0.09 -5.21 0.89
CA ARG A 97 1.28 -5.23 0.04
C ARG A 97 2.54 -5.30 0.88
N ILE A 98 3.62 -5.82 0.31
CA ILE A 98 4.96 -5.63 0.81
C ILE A 98 5.65 -4.60 -0.08
N ARG A 99 6.31 -3.62 0.52
CA ARG A 99 6.96 -2.51 -0.17
C ARG A 99 8.42 -2.41 0.19
N ILE A 100 9.23 -2.13 -0.82
CA ILE A 100 10.65 -1.75 -0.70
C ILE A 100 10.92 -0.45 -1.44
N TYR A 101 12.11 0.12 -1.21
CA TYR A 101 12.59 1.35 -1.82
C TYR A 101 13.96 1.10 -2.45
N ASP A 102 14.17 1.64 -3.66
CA ASP A 102 15.43 1.57 -4.41
C ASP A 102 16.00 0.14 -4.54
N TYR A 103 15.13 -0.86 -4.61
CA TYR A 103 15.47 -2.30 -4.64
C TYR A 103 16.33 -2.75 -3.45
N SER A 104 16.24 -2.02 -2.33
CA SER A 104 17.01 -2.27 -1.13
C SER A 104 16.21 -3.01 -0.08
N ASP A 105 16.86 -3.89 0.66
CA ASP A 105 16.33 -4.63 1.80
C ASP A 105 16.41 -3.85 3.13
N ARG A 106 16.99 -2.63 3.11
CA ARG A 106 17.10 -1.78 4.32
C ARG A 106 15.75 -1.46 4.94
N VAL A 107 14.72 -1.32 4.12
CA VAL A 107 13.35 -1.01 4.55
C VAL A 107 12.39 -1.89 3.78
N ILE A 108 11.87 -2.90 4.44
CA ILE A 108 10.83 -3.79 3.91
C ILE A 108 9.60 -3.60 4.78
N LYS A 109 8.49 -3.16 4.19
CA LYS A 109 7.25 -2.86 4.91
C LYS A 109 6.10 -3.72 4.44
N LEU A 110 5.54 -4.52 5.35
CA LEU A 110 4.19 -5.05 5.17
C LEU A 110 3.21 -3.91 5.44
N GLU A 111 2.35 -3.60 4.49
CA GLU A 111 1.40 -2.51 4.60
C GLU A 111 -0.03 -3.01 4.37
N ARG A 112 -0.95 -2.59 5.23
CA ARG A 112 -2.39 -2.67 5.01
C ARG A 112 -2.94 -1.28 4.76
N LYS A 113 -3.68 -1.12 3.67
CA LYS A 113 -4.43 0.10 3.40
C LYS A 113 -5.92 -0.23 3.49
N ARG A 114 -6.62 0.39 4.43
CA ARG A 114 -8.08 0.37 4.55
C ARG A 114 -8.65 1.66 3.96
N LYS A 115 -9.71 1.53 3.20
CA LYS A 115 -10.52 2.66 2.77
C LYS A 115 -11.92 2.51 3.35
N ARG A 116 -12.44 3.60 3.91
CA ARG A 116 -13.83 3.73 4.34
C ARG A 116 -14.37 5.03 3.76
N ASP A 117 -15.19 4.91 2.73
CA ASP A 117 -15.68 6.05 1.95
C ASP A 117 -14.52 6.89 1.38
N SER A 118 -14.42 8.16 1.73
CA SER A 118 -13.32 9.06 1.34
C SER A 118 -12.07 8.94 2.22
N TRP A 119 -12.18 8.27 3.36
CA TRP A 119 -11.14 8.16 4.36
C TRP A 119 -10.22 6.98 4.11
N ILE A 120 -8.93 7.20 4.31
CA ILE A 120 -7.90 6.18 4.15
C ILE A 120 -7.10 6.07 5.44
N TYR A 121 -6.97 4.84 5.90
CA TYR A 121 -6.13 4.46 7.01
C TYR A 121 -5.06 3.46 6.54
N LYS A 122 -3.82 3.72 6.92
CA LYS A 122 -2.66 2.90 6.56
C LYS A 122 -1.94 2.45 7.82
N GLU A 123 -1.65 1.16 7.88
CA GLU A 123 -0.78 0.55 8.87
C GLU A 123 0.39 -0.11 8.18
N ASP A 124 1.52 -0.17 8.86
CA ASP A 124 2.68 -0.90 8.38
C ASP A 124 3.44 -1.58 9.52
N ALA A 125 4.05 -2.71 9.20
CA ALA A 125 4.98 -3.47 10.03
C ALA A 125 6.27 -3.69 9.26
N SER A 126 7.41 -3.64 9.97
CA SER A 126 8.71 -3.92 9.37
C SER A 126 8.93 -5.42 9.23
N LEU A 127 9.52 -5.83 8.12
CA LEU A 127 9.95 -7.20 7.87
C LEU A 127 11.46 -7.24 7.63
N THR A 128 12.08 -8.37 7.92
CA THR A 128 13.43 -8.69 7.46
C THR A 128 13.38 -9.33 6.07
N HIS A 129 14.51 -9.37 5.36
CA HIS A 129 14.64 -10.08 4.08
C HIS A 129 14.25 -11.56 4.22
N GLY A 130 14.80 -12.26 5.22
CA GLY A 130 14.46 -13.67 5.45
C GLY A 130 12.98 -13.91 5.77
N GLN A 131 12.27 -12.96 6.41
CA GLN A 131 10.83 -13.04 6.63
C GLN A 131 10.06 -12.86 5.31
N PHE A 132 10.52 -11.98 4.44
CA PHE A 132 9.97 -11.83 3.10
C PHE A 132 10.10 -13.12 2.29
N ASP A 133 11.29 -13.74 2.26
CA ASP A 133 11.53 -15.00 1.55
C ASP A 133 10.62 -16.13 2.06
N ARG A 134 10.44 -16.22 3.38
CA ARG A 134 9.50 -17.18 3.98
C ARG A 134 8.07 -16.95 3.53
N ILE A 135 7.61 -15.69 3.47
CA ILE A 135 6.27 -15.34 2.99
C ILE A 135 6.10 -15.77 1.53
N LEU A 136 7.10 -15.53 0.66
CA LEU A 136 7.06 -15.98 -0.73
C LEU A 136 7.02 -17.51 -0.86
N ALA A 137 7.76 -18.21 0.00
CA ALA A 137 7.75 -19.68 0.06
C ALA A 137 6.44 -20.27 0.65
N GLY A 138 5.52 -19.41 1.16
CA GLY A 138 4.29 -19.84 1.81
C GLY A 138 4.46 -20.23 3.28
N ASP A 139 5.66 -20.10 3.84
CA ASP A 139 5.93 -20.31 5.26
C ASP A 139 5.59 -19.04 6.06
N VAL A 140 4.33 -18.90 6.44
CA VAL A 140 3.82 -17.74 7.18
C VAL A 140 3.58 -18.00 8.67
N GLY A 141 3.85 -19.22 9.15
CA GLY A 141 3.58 -19.61 10.55
C GLY A 141 4.23 -18.70 11.60
N PHE A 142 5.39 -18.11 11.30
CA PHE A 142 6.07 -17.19 12.21
C PHE A 142 5.29 -15.89 12.48
N LEU A 143 4.34 -15.53 11.61
CA LEU A 143 3.51 -14.33 11.77
C LEU A 143 2.39 -14.53 12.80
N GLU A 144 2.01 -15.77 13.10
CA GLU A 144 0.91 -16.11 14.03
C GLU A 144 1.13 -15.51 15.42
N HIS A 145 2.38 -15.56 15.89
CA HIS A 145 2.77 -15.10 17.22
C HIS A 145 3.59 -13.80 17.18
N SER A 146 3.56 -13.07 16.06
CA SER A 146 4.25 -11.78 15.94
C SER A 146 3.73 -10.79 16.99
N GLU A 147 4.61 -9.96 17.54
CA GLU A 147 4.21 -8.83 18.40
C GLU A 147 3.43 -7.77 17.64
N GLU A 148 3.68 -7.66 16.32
CA GLU A 148 3.03 -6.70 15.44
C GLU A 148 1.58 -7.15 15.07
N PRO A 149 0.54 -6.40 15.46
CA PRO A 149 -0.84 -6.77 15.18
C PRO A 149 -1.14 -6.98 13.70
N LEU A 150 -0.54 -6.15 12.83
CA LEU A 150 -0.72 -6.25 11.38
C LEU A 150 -0.16 -7.57 10.82
N CYS A 151 0.94 -8.08 11.37
CA CYS A 151 1.52 -9.36 10.98
C CYS A 151 0.59 -10.52 11.34
N ARG A 152 0.00 -10.51 12.53
CA ARG A 152 -0.98 -11.52 12.95
C ARG A 152 -2.23 -11.49 12.08
N GLU A 153 -2.74 -10.30 11.77
CA GLU A 153 -3.89 -10.17 10.88
C GLU A 153 -3.56 -10.67 9.47
N PHE A 154 -2.40 -10.32 8.93
CA PHE A 154 -1.95 -10.81 7.63
C PHE A 154 -1.87 -12.34 7.60
N TYR A 155 -1.39 -12.98 8.68
CA TYR A 155 -1.40 -14.44 8.83
C TYR A 155 -2.81 -15.01 8.73
N VAL A 156 -3.77 -14.43 9.48
CA VAL A 156 -5.18 -14.86 9.44
C VAL A 156 -5.75 -14.77 8.03
N GLU A 157 -5.53 -13.63 7.35
CA GLU A 157 -5.99 -13.44 5.96
C GLU A 157 -5.32 -14.43 4.99
N TYR A 158 -4.01 -14.66 5.17
CA TYR A 158 -3.26 -15.59 4.34
C TYR A 158 -3.79 -17.01 4.45
N MET A 159 -4.13 -17.45 5.67
CA MET A 159 -4.63 -18.80 5.95
C MET A 159 -6.12 -18.96 5.66
N SER A 160 -6.95 -17.99 6.04
CA SER A 160 -8.42 -18.10 5.95
C SER A 160 -8.98 -17.73 4.58
N ASN A 161 -8.40 -16.72 3.93
CA ASN A 161 -8.87 -16.20 2.64
C ASN A 161 -7.94 -16.59 1.48
N VAL A 162 -6.96 -17.46 1.74
CA VAL A 162 -6.00 -17.91 0.71
C VAL A 162 -5.29 -16.73 0.05
N LEU A 163 -4.90 -15.73 0.87
CA LEU A 163 -4.20 -14.54 0.39
C LEU A 163 -2.85 -14.94 -0.22
N ARG A 164 -2.57 -14.51 -1.44
CA ARG A 164 -1.34 -14.87 -2.18
C ARG A 164 -0.77 -13.66 -2.94
N PRO A 165 0.53 -13.68 -3.25
CA PRO A 165 1.13 -12.72 -4.17
C PRO A 165 0.37 -12.66 -5.50
N ARG A 166 0.16 -11.46 -6.04
CA ARG A 166 -0.59 -11.26 -7.31
C ARG A 166 0.17 -10.47 -8.34
N VAL A 167 0.77 -9.36 -7.96
CA VAL A 167 1.48 -8.50 -8.90
C VAL A 167 2.49 -7.62 -8.18
N ILE A 168 3.65 -7.45 -8.80
CA ILE A 168 4.59 -6.40 -8.43
C ILE A 168 4.28 -5.17 -9.28
N VAL A 169 4.26 -4.01 -8.64
CA VAL A 169 4.12 -2.70 -9.28
C VAL A 169 5.30 -1.83 -8.90
N ASP A 170 5.94 -1.27 -9.93
CA ASP A 170 7.08 -0.35 -9.83
C ASP A 170 6.68 1.04 -10.27
N TYR A 171 7.28 2.04 -9.66
CA TYR A 171 7.23 3.42 -10.12
C TYR A 171 8.30 4.30 -9.46
N GLU A 172 8.67 5.36 -10.14
CA GLU A 172 9.52 6.44 -9.62
C GLU A 172 8.65 7.51 -8.98
N ARG A 173 8.96 7.88 -7.75
CA ARG A 173 8.19 8.87 -6.99
C ARG A 173 8.99 10.15 -6.76
N GLU A 174 8.44 11.27 -7.20
CA GLU A 174 8.89 12.61 -6.84
C GLU A 174 7.92 13.18 -5.80
N PRO A 175 8.35 13.39 -4.54
CA PRO A 175 7.49 13.86 -3.45
C PRO A 175 7.74 15.33 -3.12
N TRP A 176 6.65 16.07 -2.89
CA TRP A 176 6.62 17.44 -2.37
C TRP A 176 5.84 17.48 -1.07
N ILE A 177 6.30 18.25 -0.09
CA ILE A 177 5.74 18.34 1.25
C ILE A 177 5.45 19.79 1.59
N LEU A 178 4.31 20.02 2.24
CA LEU A 178 3.97 21.25 2.93
C LEU A 178 3.47 20.89 4.33
N ASP A 179 4.14 21.38 5.36
CA ASP A 179 3.79 21.08 6.76
C ASP A 179 2.40 21.58 7.12
N ALA A 180 2.02 22.77 6.61
CA ALA A 180 0.68 23.29 6.79
C ALA A 180 -0.37 22.36 6.17
N GLY A 181 -1.27 21.84 7.01
CA GLY A 181 -2.32 20.89 6.60
C GLY A 181 -1.80 19.47 6.31
N THR A 182 -0.54 19.15 6.65
CA THR A 182 0.09 17.84 6.38
C THR A 182 -0.04 17.41 4.91
N VAL A 183 0.10 18.39 4.00
CA VAL A 183 -0.07 18.15 2.57
C VAL A 183 1.16 17.43 2.00
N ARG A 184 0.92 16.37 1.27
CA ARG A 184 1.93 15.70 0.47
C ARG A 184 1.44 15.50 -0.95
N ILE A 185 2.16 16.07 -1.90
CA ILE A 185 1.92 15.89 -3.34
C ILE A 185 3.00 14.98 -3.88
N THR A 186 2.63 13.93 -4.61
CA THR A 186 3.58 13.01 -5.22
C THR A 186 3.26 12.81 -6.68
N PHE A 187 4.31 12.72 -7.50
CA PHE A 187 4.24 12.32 -8.89
C PHE A 187 4.81 10.92 -9.03
N ASP A 188 3.95 9.96 -9.37
CA ASP A 188 4.33 8.58 -9.62
C ASP A 188 4.50 8.40 -11.13
N MET A 189 5.75 8.31 -11.55
CA MET A 189 6.18 8.23 -12.95
C MET A 189 6.58 6.80 -13.30
N ASN A 190 6.60 6.48 -14.59
CA ASN A 190 7.07 5.19 -15.11
C ASN A 190 6.42 4.00 -14.39
N VAL A 191 5.09 4.09 -14.19
CA VAL A 191 4.34 3.03 -13.49
C VAL A 191 4.34 1.77 -14.35
N ARG A 192 4.85 0.67 -13.80
CA ARG A 192 5.04 -0.60 -14.48
C ARG A 192 4.50 -1.75 -13.62
N ALA A 193 4.08 -2.82 -14.25
CA ALA A 193 3.72 -4.05 -13.57
C ALA A 193 4.63 -5.20 -14.03
N ALA A 194 5.00 -6.09 -13.12
CA ALA A 194 5.74 -7.30 -13.47
C ALA A 194 4.86 -8.23 -14.29
N VAL A 195 5.47 -8.85 -15.29
CA VAL A 195 4.82 -9.84 -16.16
C VAL A 195 4.82 -11.21 -15.48
N ASP A 196 5.91 -11.51 -14.78
CA ASP A 196 6.13 -12.78 -14.08
C ASP A 196 7.05 -12.55 -12.87
N GLY A 197 6.95 -13.47 -11.88
CA GLY A 197 7.78 -13.43 -10.69
C GLY A 197 7.28 -12.49 -9.58
N PHE A 198 7.72 -12.79 -8.34
CA PHE A 198 7.31 -12.06 -7.13
C PHE A 198 8.50 -11.63 -6.26
N ASP A 199 9.74 -11.83 -6.73
CA ASP A 199 10.92 -11.34 -6.01
C ASP A 199 11.04 -9.82 -6.18
N VAL A 200 10.79 -9.10 -5.09
CA VAL A 200 10.88 -7.64 -5.09
C VAL A 200 12.31 -7.12 -5.19
N PHE A 201 13.33 -7.96 -4.96
CA PHE A 201 14.72 -7.57 -5.00
C PHE A 201 15.37 -7.82 -6.39
N ASP A 202 14.73 -8.64 -7.24
CA ASP A 202 15.21 -8.88 -8.59
C ASP A 202 15.12 -7.61 -9.45
N ARG A 203 16.28 -6.99 -9.72
CA ARG A 203 16.37 -5.81 -10.58
C ARG A 203 16.14 -6.12 -12.06
N GLY A 204 16.30 -7.38 -12.45
CA GLY A 204 16.08 -7.87 -13.80
C GLY A 204 14.64 -8.29 -14.09
N LEU A 205 13.75 -8.17 -13.12
CA LEU A 205 12.35 -8.57 -13.25
C LEU A 205 11.69 -7.91 -14.48
N PRO A 206 11.16 -8.68 -15.45
CA PRO A 206 10.52 -8.11 -16.63
C PRO A 206 9.24 -7.39 -16.25
N THR A 207 9.13 -6.13 -16.68
CA THR A 207 7.98 -5.27 -16.35
C THR A 207 7.46 -4.58 -17.61
N LEU A 208 6.14 -4.33 -17.66
CA LEU A 208 5.48 -3.57 -18.73
C LEU A 208 4.87 -2.28 -18.19
N PRO A 209 4.92 -1.17 -18.97
CA PRO A 209 4.19 0.05 -18.63
C PRO A 209 2.68 -0.23 -18.52
N VAL A 210 2.03 0.33 -17.52
CA VAL A 210 0.58 0.16 -17.28
C VAL A 210 -0.23 1.43 -17.48
N LEU A 211 0.45 2.54 -17.75
CA LEU A 211 -0.19 3.81 -18.11
C LEU A 211 0.01 4.08 -19.60
N GLU A 212 -0.88 4.89 -20.17
CA GLU A 212 -0.70 5.43 -21.51
C GLU A 212 0.62 6.21 -21.63
N PRO A 213 1.29 6.18 -22.79
CA PRO A 213 2.51 6.94 -23.02
C PRO A 213 2.32 8.43 -22.68
N GLY A 214 3.30 9.01 -21.99
CA GLY A 214 3.26 10.43 -21.61
C GLY A 214 2.37 10.75 -20.40
N LYS A 215 1.79 9.75 -19.73
CA LYS A 215 0.98 9.92 -18.52
C LYS A 215 1.71 9.47 -17.26
N LEU A 216 1.35 10.10 -16.15
CA LEU A 216 1.79 9.78 -14.81
C LEU A 216 0.66 10.01 -13.80
N VAL A 217 0.81 9.48 -12.58
CA VAL A 217 -0.19 9.68 -11.52
C VAL A 217 0.28 10.77 -10.58
N MET A 218 -0.50 11.83 -10.44
CA MET A 218 -0.38 12.79 -9.35
C MET A 218 -1.27 12.34 -8.18
N GLU A 219 -0.71 12.26 -6.98
CA GLU A 219 -1.44 11.95 -5.76
C GLU A 219 -1.29 13.10 -4.77
N VAL A 220 -2.41 13.61 -4.25
CA VAL A 220 -2.44 14.66 -3.22
C VAL A 220 -3.01 14.06 -1.95
N LYS A 221 -2.25 14.11 -0.86
CA LYS A 221 -2.66 13.65 0.48
C LYS A 221 -2.71 14.83 1.43
N PHE A 222 -3.75 14.86 2.27
CA PHE A 222 -3.90 15.85 3.34
C PHE A 222 -4.79 15.26 4.44
N THR A 223 -4.68 15.78 5.67
CA THR A 223 -5.46 15.28 6.82
C THR A 223 -6.78 16.00 6.97
N GLU A 224 -6.79 17.27 7.35
CA GLU A 224 -8.01 18.00 7.69
C GLU A 224 -8.53 18.82 6.50
N PHE A 225 -7.71 19.69 5.97
CA PHE A 225 -8.08 20.57 4.85
C PHE A 225 -6.91 20.73 3.88
N LEU A 226 -7.25 21.02 2.63
CA LEU A 226 -6.28 21.39 1.63
C LEU A 226 -6.17 22.93 1.62
N PRO A 227 -4.99 23.50 1.98
CA PRO A 227 -4.79 24.96 1.95
C PRO A 227 -5.20 25.57 0.61
N GLN A 228 -5.80 26.76 0.64
CA GLN A 228 -6.31 27.41 -0.57
C GLN A 228 -5.20 27.60 -1.62
N ILE A 229 -4.01 27.99 -1.19
CA ILE A 229 -2.85 28.19 -2.07
C ILE A 229 -2.48 26.89 -2.83
N VAL A 230 -2.60 25.72 -2.20
CA VAL A 230 -2.37 24.43 -2.87
C VAL A 230 -3.53 24.11 -3.81
N ARG A 231 -4.76 24.40 -3.39
CA ARG A 231 -5.96 24.17 -4.20
C ARG A 231 -5.93 24.97 -5.51
N ASP A 232 -5.42 26.19 -5.45
CA ASP A 232 -5.34 27.10 -6.62
C ASP A 232 -4.26 26.65 -7.62
N ILE A 233 -3.27 25.88 -7.17
CA ILE A 233 -2.20 25.35 -8.04
C ILE A 233 -2.63 24.09 -8.76
N LEU A 234 -3.44 23.25 -8.09
CA LEU A 234 -3.84 21.97 -8.63
C LEU A 234 -4.71 22.13 -9.88
N PRO A 235 -4.59 21.20 -10.86
CA PRO A 235 -5.44 21.24 -12.03
C PRO A 235 -6.90 21.16 -11.59
N GLY A 236 -7.71 22.05 -12.10
CA GLY A 236 -9.15 22.09 -11.87
C GLY A 236 -9.81 20.76 -12.26
N LYS A 237 -10.92 20.45 -11.59
CA LYS A 237 -11.77 19.31 -11.94
C LYS A 237 -12.44 19.55 -13.30
#